data_89ce34a5c4d498a9303d4b44fb233304
#
_entry.id   89ce34a5c4d498a9303d4b44fb233304
#
_cell.length_a   1.000
_cell.length_b   1.000
_cell.length_c   1.000
_cell.angle_alpha   90.00
_cell.angle_beta   90.00
_cell.angle_gamma   90.00
#
_symmetry.space_group_name_H-M   'P 1'
#
loop_
_entity.id
_entity.type
_entity.pdbx_description
1 polymer ?
#
loop_
_entity_poly.entity_id
_entity_poly.type
_entity_poly.pdbx_seq_one_letter_code
_entity_poly.pdbx_strand_id
1 'polypeptide(L)'
;MAFLCNKHGLDRFYPTDPGRRAMVDNAMFYLIGTVYPLVARATYPTLGFPQYAGEVATSEADDDLKAKAARDAETALADPFEAFHAFFLDPGPFVGGEAPSIADIRWCATLEFLKAIDYDFPAWTTEYMSAVESALGEAYSEPAADVRGFVASVKAPAG
;
A
#
# COMPACT_ATOMS: atom_id res chain seq x y z
N MET A 1 12.55 7.77 -2.03
CA MET A 1 12.23 7.66 -3.48
C MET A 1 12.40 8.99 -4.20
N ALA A 2 11.72 10.09 -3.85
CA ALA A 2 11.83 11.39 -4.51
C ALA A 2 13.27 11.91 -4.67
N PHE A 3 14.10 11.79 -3.63
CA PHE A 3 15.53 12.14 -3.71
C PHE A 3 16.27 11.38 -4.83
N LEU A 4 16.05 10.07 -4.94
CA LEU A 4 16.69 9.27 -5.99
C LEU A 4 16.23 9.69 -7.38
N CYS A 5 14.94 9.94 -7.55
CA CYS A 5 14.40 10.40 -8.82
C CYS A 5 15.02 11.74 -9.24
N ASN A 6 15.04 12.73 -8.33
CA ASN A 6 15.67 14.02 -8.61
C ASN A 6 17.17 13.90 -8.91
N LYS A 7 17.90 13.08 -8.13
CA LYS A 7 19.35 12.89 -8.30
C LYS A 7 19.72 12.25 -9.65
N HIS A 8 18.88 11.34 -10.14
CA HIS A 8 19.15 10.54 -11.33
C HIS A 8 18.30 10.92 -12.56
N GLY A 9 17.54 12.02 -12.50
CA GLY A 9 16.71 12.47 -13.61
C GLY A 9 15.60 11.50 -14.00
N LEU A 10 15.02 10.81 -13.02
CA LEU A 10 13.95 9.82 -13.23
C LEU A 10 12.58 10.51 -13.30
N ASP A 11 12.43 11.49 -14.19
CA ASP A 11 11.23 12.33 -14.32
C ASP A 11 9.98 11.54 -14.68
N ARG A 12 10.14 10.36 -15.27
CA ARG A 12 9.04 9.43 -15.54
C ARG A 12 8.31 9.01 -14.25
N PHE A 13 9.07 8.80 -13.16
CA PHE A 13 8.53 8.32 -11.89
C PHE A 13 8.21 9.44 -10.90
N TYR A 14 8.86 10.59 -11.07
CA TYR A 14 8.63 11.76 -10.23
C TYR A 14 8.71 13.03 -11.10
N PRO A 15 7.58 13.47 -11.65
CA PRO A 15 7.53 14.50 -12.68
C PRO A 15 8.16 15.82 -12.24
N THR A 16 8.73 16.56 -13.20
CA THR A 16 9.24 17.92 -13.00
C THR A 16 8.12 18.97 -13.06
N ASP A 17 7.01 18.66 -13.74
CA ASP A 17 5.82 19.51 -13.76
C ASP A 17 5.26 19.67 -12.32
N PRO A 18 5.08 20.91 -11.83
CA PRO A 18 4.68 21.14 -10.44
C PRO A 18 3.30 20.57 -10.09
N GLY A 19 2.35 20.60 -11.03
CA GLY A 19 0.99 20.10 -10.80
C GLY A 19 0.97 18.59 -10.67
N ARG A 20 1.62 17.88 -11.60
CA ARG A 20 1.75 16.41 -11.53
C ARG A 20 2.56 15.96 -10.31
N ARG A 21 3.63 16.69 -10.00
CA ARG A 21 4.44 16.41 -8.82
C ARG A 21 3.64 16.56 -7.53
N ALA A 22 2.83 17.63 -7.42
CA ALA A 22 1.96 17.83 -6.26
C ALA A 22 0.95 16.68 -6.11
N MET A 23 0.41 16.14 -7.22
CA MET A 23 -0.48 14.98 -7.18
C MET A 23 0.24 13.73 -6.62
N VAL A 24 1.46 13.46 -7.10
CA VAL A 24 2.28 12.33 -6.60
C VAL A 24 2.60 12.50 -5.11
N ASP A 25 3.00 13.70 -4.69
CA ASP A 25 3.31 13.98 -3.27
C ASP A 25 2.06 13.83 -2.39
N ASN A 26 0.91 14.36 -2.83
CA ASN A 26 -0.34 14.24 -2.09
C ASN A 26 -0.76 12.77 -1.94
N ALA A 27 -0.66 11.96 -3.00
CA ALA A 27 -0.94 10.53 -2.92
C ALA A 27 0.01 9.80 -1.96
N MET A 28 1.29 10.16 -1.94
CA MET A 28 2.27 9.62 -1.00
C MET A 28 1.95 9.99 0.45
N PHE A 29 1.58 11.26 0.71
CA PHE A 29 1.18 11.70 2.05
C PHE A 29 -0.14 11.06 2.48
N TYR A 30 -1.10 10.92 1.56
CA TYR A 30 -2.35 10.23 1.83
C TYR A 30 -2.11 8.76 2.22
N LEU A 31 -1.26 8.07 1.47
CA LEU A 31 -0.87 6.71 1.80
C LEU A 31 -0.28 6.63 3.21
N ILE A 32 0.72 7.43 3.52
CA ILE A 32 1.46 7.34 4.78
C ILE A 32 0.61 7.79 5.97
N GLY A 33 -0.19 8.85 5.80
CA GLY A 33 -0.95 9.45 6.90
C GLY A 33 -2.31 8.80 7.16
N THR A 34 -2.90 8.16 6.15
CA THR A 34 -4.28 7.65 6.24
C THR A 34 -4.34 6.13 6.06
N VAL A 35 -3.79 5.61 4.96
CA VAL A 35 -3.97 4.20 4.60
C VAL A 35 -2.99 3.28 5.31
N TYR A 36 -1.70 3.62 5.30
CA TYR A 36 -0.66 2.79 5.89
C TYR A 36 -0.89 2.47 7.38
N PRO A 37 -1.33 3.41 8.23
CA PRO A 37 -1.66 3.09 9.62
C PRO A 37 -2.74 2.01 9.76
N LEU A 38 -3.76 2.04 8.91
CA LEU A 38 -4.83 1.04 8.90
C LEU A 38 -4.31 -0.31 8.39
N VAL A 39 -3.55 -0.31 7.28
CA VAL A 39 -2.90 -1.53 6.77
C VAL A 39 -2.01 -2.16 7.82
N ALA A 40 -1.18 -1.38 8.49
CA ALA A 40 -0.29 -1.89 9.53
C ALA A 40 -1.06 -2.51 10.71
N ARG A 41 -2.12 -1.84 11.17
CA ARG A 41 -2.97 -2.38 12.26
C ARG A 41 -3.67 -3.66 11.88
N ALA A 42 -4.18 -3.75 10.65
CA ALA A 42 -4.87 -4.91 10.16
C ALA A 42 -3.95 -6.12 9.95
N THR A 43 -2.72 -5.90 9.46
CA THR A 43 -1.84 -6.97 8.97
C THR A 43 -0.72 -7.37 9.94
N TYR A 44 -0.21 -6.46 10.76
CA TYR A 44 0.96 -6.71 11.62
C TYR A 44 0.78 -7.90 12.57
N PRO A 45 -0.39 -8.12 13.19
CA PRO A 45 -0.59 -9.30 14.01
C PRO A 45 -0.35 -10.60 13.24
N THR A 46 -0.85 -10.71 12.02
CA THR A 46 -0.68 -11.88 11.14
C THR A 46 0.76 -12.01 10.62
N LEU A 47 1.39 -10.88 10.29
CA LEU A 47 2.76 -10.85 9.78
C LEU A 47 3.84 -11.08 10.86
N GLY A 48 3.46 -11.13 12.13
CA GLY A 48 4.40 -11.25 13.25
C GLY A 48 5.26 -10.00 13.47
N PHE A 49 4.82 -8.85 12.96
CA PHE A 49 5.50 -7.58 13.18
C PHE A 49 5.14 -6.98 14.55
N PRO A 50 6.00 -6.13 15.13
CA PRO A 50 5.66 -5.39 16.34
C PRO A 50 4.35 -4.62 16.15
N GLN A 51 3.53 -4.59 17.20
CA GLN A 51 2.27 -3.87 17.19
C GLN A 51 2.47 -2.43 16.71
N TYR A 52 1.59 -1.95 15.83
CA TYR A 52 1.66 -0.57 15.37
C TYR A 52 1.44 0.40 16.54
N ALA A 53 2.35 1.35 16.70
CA ALA A 53 2.33 2.26 17.84
C ALA A 53 1.03 3.08 17.93
N GLY A 54 0.52 3.25 19.12
CA GLY A 54 -0.52 4.23 19.45
C GLY A 54 -1.86 3.69 19.92
N GLU A 55 -2.22 2.40 19.73
CA GLU A 55 -3.53 1.90 20.18
C GLU A 55 -3.43 0.74 21.16
N VAL A 56 -3.10 -0.42 20.66
CA VAL A 56 -2.98 -1.64 21.46
C VAL A 56 -1.55 -2.12 21.53
N ALA A 57 -0.60 -1.18 21.40
CA ALA A 57 0.82 -1.46 21.46
C ALA A 57 1.34 -1.72 22.88
N THR A 58 0.45 -1.80 23.87
CA THR A 58 0.83 -2.09 25.24
C THR A 58 0.91 -3.59 25.47
N SER A 59 1.83 -4.02 26.32
CA SER A 59 1.91 -5.41 26.77
C SER A 59 0.65 -5.87 27.54
N GLU A 60 -0.20 -4.94 27.94
CA GLU A 60 -1.43 -5.16 28.70
C GLU A 60 -2.64 -5.47 27.80
N ALA A 61 -2.56 -5.19 26.49
CA ALA A 61 -3.64 -5.51 25.58
C ALA A 61 -3.74 -7.03 25.41
N ASP A 62 -4.92 -7.59 25.70
CA ASP A 62 -5.21 -9.00 25.46
C ASP A 62 -5.38 -9.29 23.95
N ASP A 63 -5.40 -10.58 23.61
CA ASP A 63 -5.45 -11.00 22.21
C ASP A 63 -6.81 -10.68 21.57
N ASP A 64 -7.90 -10.63 22.34
CA ASP A 64 -9.23 -10.28 21.84
C ASP A 64 -9.28 -8.80 21.45
N LEU A 65 -8.69 -7.91 22.25
CA LEU A 65 -8.58 -6.49 21.96
C LEU A 65 -7.72 -6.25 20.72
N LYS A 66 -6.58 -6.94 20.59
CA LYS A 66 -5.71 -6.86 19.40
C LYS A 66 -6.42 -7.33 18.14
N ALA A 67 -7.14 -8.45 18.22
CA ALA A 67 -7.91 -8.99 17.12
C ALA A 67 -9.06 -8.05 16.71
N LYS A 68 -9.73 -7.44 17.69
CA LYS A 68 -10.76 -6.43 17.43
C LYS A 68 -10.18 -5.21 16.71
N ALA A 69 -9.06 -4.67 17.18
CA ALA A 69 -8.39 -3.52 16.57
C ALA A 69 -7.97 -3.80 15.13
N ALA A 70 -7.52 -5.02 14.82
CA ALA A 70 -7.18 -5.43 13.47
C ALA A 70 -8.43 -5.45 12.56
N ARG A 71 -9.53 -6.05 12.98
CA ARG A 71 -10.79 -6.07 12.23
C ARG A 71 -11.39 -4.66 12.02
N ASP A 72 -11.33 -3.83 13.05
CA ASP A 72 -11.81 -2.44 12.95
C ASP A 72 -10.98 -1.65 11.91
N ALA A 73 -9.65 -1.87 11.88
CA ALA A 73 -8.76 -1.24 10.92
C ALA A 73 -9.00 -1.76 9.49
N GLU A 74 -9.22 -3.08 9.33
CA GLU A 74 -9.59 -3.69 8.05
C GLU A 74 -10.89 -3.07 7.50
N THR A 75 -11.92 -2.97 8.34
CA THR A 75 -13.19 -2.35 7.96
C THR A 75 -13.03 -0.87 7.59
N ALA A 76 -12.19 -0.16 8.31
CA ALA A 76 -11.95 1.28 8.09
C ALA A 76 -11.17 1.59 6.80
N LEU A 77 -10.61 0.59 6.10
CA LEU A 77 -9.91 0.79 4.83
C LEU A 77 -10.85 1.13 3.66
N ALA A 78 -12.14 0.82 3.75
CA ALA A 78 -13.09 1.02 2.64
C ALA A 78 -13.12 2.48 2.16
N ASP A 79 -13.40 3.44 3.05
CA ASP A 79 -13.47 4.86 2.69
C ASP A 79 -12.15 5.43 2.14
N PRO A 80 -10.96 5.14 2.75
CA PRO A 80 -9.68 5.51 2.18
C PRO A 80 -9.40 4.95 0.79
N PHE A 81 -9.83 3.73 0.49
CA PHE A 81 -9.68 3.16 -0.85
C PHE A 81 -10.54 3.90 -1.88
N GLU A 82 -11.82 4.16 -1.56
CA GLU A 82 -12.71 4.94 -2.43
C GLU A 82 -12.19 6.36 -2.65
N ALA A 83 -11.69 7.02 -1.61
CA ALA A 83 -11.10 8.34 -1.72
C ALA A 83 -9.84 8.33 -2.61
N PHE A 84 -8.97 7.32 -2.47
CA PHE A 84 -7.80 7.20 -3.34
C PHE A 84 -8.20 7.02 -4.80
N HIS A 85 -9.14 6.14 -5.09
CA HIS A 85 -9.66 5.91 -6.43
C HIS A 85 -10.23 7.19 -7.04
N ALA A 86 -11.11 7.88 -6.31
CA ALA A 86 -11.79 9.06 -6.80
C ALA A 86 -10.87 10.29 -7.02
N PHE A 87 -9.83 10.46 -6.19
CA PHE A 87 -9.02 11.67 -6.24
C PHE A 87 -7.67 11.50 -6.94
N PHE A 88 -7.12 10.30 -6.98
CA PHE A 88 -5.77 10.10 -7.49
C PHE A 88 -5.69 9.31 -8.80
N LEU A 89 -6.74 8.54 -9.13
CA LEU A 89 -6.79 7.74 -10.36
C LEU A 89 -7.74 8.31 -11.44
N ASP A 90 -8.32 9.48 -11.23
CA ASP A 90 -9.11 10.17 -12.24
C ASP A 90 -8.34 11.43 -12.73
N PRO A 91 -8.11 11.62 -14.04
CA PRO A 91 -8.63 10.87 -15.20
C PRO A 91 -7.68 9.80 -15.78
N GLY A 92 -6.65 9.37 -15.12
CA GLY A 92 -5.64 8.48 -15.70
C GLY A 92 -5.56 7.12 -15.04
N PRO A 93 -4.84 6.15 -15.65
CA PRO A 93 -4.67 4.82 -15.06
C PRO A 93 -3.69 4.82 -13.87
N PHE A 94 -2.92 5.89 -13.67
CA PHE A 94 -1.91 6.00 -12.63
C PHE A 94 -1.92 7.38 -11.98
N VAL A 95 -1.36 7.47 -10.79
CA VAL A 95 -1.23 8.74 -10.07
C VAL A 95 -0.37 9.73 -10.87
N GLY A 96 -1.03 10.79 -11.31
CA GLY A 96 -0.36 11.87 -12.06
C GLY A 96 -0.20 11.62 -13.56
N GLY A 97 -0.81 10.57 -14.15
CA GLY A 97 -0.87 10.45 -15.60
C GLY A 97 -0.86 9.06 -16.20
N GLU A 98 -0.21 8.93 -17.36
CA GLU A 98 -0.22 7.76 -18.24
C GLU A 98 0.84 6.69 -17.86
N ALA A 99 1.71 6.97 -16.92
CA ALA A 99 2.76 6.05 -16.49
C ALA A 99 2.85 6.01 -14.96
N PRO A 100 3.22 4.83 -14.39
CA PRO A 100 3.37 4.72 -12.94
C PRO A 100 4.40 5.69 -12.38
N SER A 101 4.04 6.31 -11.26
CA SER A 101 4.89 7.17 -10.44
C SER A 101 5.44 6.43 -9.22
N ILE A 102 6.25 7.10 -8.41
CA ILE A 102 6.68 6.58 -7.11
C ILE A 102 5.51 6.37 -6.13
N ALA A 103 4.39 7.10 -6.32
CA ALA A 103 3.19 6.90 -5.52
C ALA A 103 2.52 5.56 -5.85
N ASP A 104 2.40 5.22 -7.14
CA ASP A 104 1.82 3.95 -7.59
C ASP A 104 2.63 2.76 -7.08
N ILE A 105 3.96 2.84 -7.22
CA ILE A 105 4.88 1.80 -6.72
C ILE A 105 4.70 1.61 -5.21
N ARG A 106 4.67 2.70 -4.45
CA ARG A 106 4.56 2.65 -3.00
C ARG A 106 3.18 2.16 -2.54
N TRP A 107 2.12 2.60 -3.22
CA TRP A 107 0.76 2.14 -2.96
C TRP A 107 0.65 0.63 -3.15
N CYS A 108 0.99 0.13 -4.33
CA CYS A 108 0.91 -1.30 -4.64
C CYS A 108 1.79 -2.15 -3.69
N ALA A 109 3.02 -1.71 -3.40
CA ALA A 109 3.89 -2.40 -2.45
C ALA A 109 3.29 -2.49 -1.03
N THR A 110 2.52 -1.47 -0.61
CA THR A 110 1.82 -1.49 0.67
C THR A 110 0.65 -2.48 0.64
N LEU A 111 -0.09 -2.55 -0.47
CA LEU A 111 -1.25 -3.42 -0.61
C LEU A 111 -0.89 -4.92 -0.67
N GLU A 112 0.33 -5.26 -1.09
CA GLU A 112 0.78 -6.67 -1.07
C GLU A 112 0.65 -7.30 0.33
N PHE A 113 0.81 -6.53 1.40
CA PHE A 113 0.68 -7.01 2.78
C PHE A 113 -0.76 -7.33 3.18
N LEU A 114 -1.77 -6.70 2.58
CA LEU A 114 -3.19 -7.01 2.85
C LEU A 114 -3.58 -8.41 2.39
N LYS A 115 -2.81 -9.03 1.50
CA LYS A 115 -2.99 -10.43 1.11
C LYS A 115 -2.73 -11.40 2.27
N ALA A 116 -2.06 -10.98 3.32
CA ALA A 116 -1.83 -11.79 4.51
C ALA A 116 -3.11 -12.08 5.31
N ILE A 117 -4.11 -11.21 5.20
CA ILE A 117 -5.40 -11.32 5.90
C ILE A 117 -6.57 -11.65 4.95
N ASP A 118 -6.27 -12.04 3.71
CA ASP A 118 -7.29 -12.29 2.67
C ASP A 118 -8.26 -11.12 2.47
N TYR A 119 -7.74 -9.88 2.53
CA TYR A 119 -8.53 -8.68 2.36
C TYR A 119 -9.32 -8.70 1.06
N ASP A 120 -10.62 -8.42 1.14
CA ASP A 120 -11.50 -8.35 -0.02
C ASP A 120 -11.32 -7.00 -0.75
N PHE A 121 -10.40 -6.99 -1.72
CA PHE A 121 -10.08 -5.78 -2.46
C PHE A 121 -11.25 -5.33 -3.34
N PRO A 122 -11.54 -4.02 -3.40
CA PRO A 122 -12.37 -3.48 -4.47
C PRO A 122 -11.84 -3.90 -5.86
N ALA A 123 -12.73 -4.21 -6.80
CA ALA A 123 -12.37 -4.73 -8.11
C ALA A 123 -11.33 -3.85 -8.84
N TRP A 124 -11.49 -2.53 -8.79
CA TRP A 124 -10.56 -1.58 -9.39
C TRP A 124 -9.13 -1.71 -8.84
N THR A 125 -8.98 -2.07 -7.56
CA THR A 125 -7.66 -2.21 -6.92
C THR A 125 -6.84 -3.32 -7.54
N THR A 126 -7.47 -4.46 -7.82
CA THR A 126 -6.81 -5.60 -8.47
C THR A 126 -6.38 -5.26 -9.89
N GLU A 127 -7.24 -4.57 -10.63
CA GLU A 127 -6.95 -4.10 -11.99
C GLU A 127 -5.80 -3.08 -11.98
N TYR A 128 -5.82 -2.13 -11.06
CA TYR A 128 -4.78 -1.12 -10.88
C TYR A 128 -3.42 -1.75 -10.53
N MET A 129 -3.36 -2.66 -9.56
CA MET A 129 -2.12 -3.36 -9.21
C MET A 129 -1.55 -4.14 -10.41
N SER A 130 -2.41 -4.81 -11.17
CA SER A 130 -2.01 -5.52 -12.39
C SER A 130 -1.48 -4.57 -13.46
N ALA A 131 -2.09 -3.39 -13.62
CA ALA A 131 -1.63 -2.38 -14.57
C ALA A 131 -0.25 -1.82 -14.17
N VAL A 132 -0.02 -1.56 -12.88
CA VAL A 132 1.28 -1.12 -12.36
C VAL A 132 2.35 -2.19 -12.60
N GLU A 133 2.08 -3.45 -12.26
CA GLU A 133 3.01 -4.56 -12.48
C GLU A 133 3.32 -4.75 -13.97
N SER A 134 2.31 -4.70 -14.84
CA SER A 134 2.48 -4.80 -16.29
C SER A 134 3.34 -3.66 -16.85
N ALA A 135 3.13 -2.43 -16.38
CA ALA A 135 3.86 -1.26 -16.86
C ALA A 135 5.33 -1.20 -16.40
N LEU A 136 5.65 -1.84 -15.27
CA LEU A 136 6.99 -1.87 -14.68
C LEU A 136 7.75 -3.16 -14.99
N GLY A 137 7.06 -4.25 -15.33
CA GLY A 137 7.64 -5.55 -15.65
C GLY A 137 8.46 -6.13 -14.51
N GLU A 138 9.60 -6.74 -14.84
CA GLU A 138 10.50 -7.39 -13.88
C GLU A 138 10.99 -6.47 -12.77
N ALA A 139 11.12 -5.16 -13.04
CA ALA A 139 11.51 -4.19 -12.03
C ALA A 139 10.52 -4.09 -10.84
N TYR A 140 9.26 -4.51 -11.04
CA TYR A 140 8.27 -4.65 -9.97
C TYR A 140 8.09 -6.11 -9.54
N SER A 141 7.95 -7.03 -10.50
CA SER A 141 7.58 -8.41 -10.20
C SER A 141 8.65 -9.17 -9.41
N GLU A 142 9.94 -8.93 -9.66
CA GLU A 142 11.02 -9.57 -8.89
C GLU A 142 10.99 -9.19 -7.41
N PRO A 143 11.05 -7.90 -6.99
CA PRO A 143 10.96 -7.57 -5.57
C PRO A 143 9.59 -7.90 -4.97
N ALA A 144 8.50 -7.85 -5.75
CA ALA A 144 7.18 -8.25 -5.27
C ALA A 144 7.09 -9.76 -4.98
N ALA A 145 7.83 -10.60 -5.71
CA ALA A 145 7.87 -12.04 -5.46
C ALA A 145 8.40 -12.38 -4.07
N ASP A 146 9.41 -11.67 -3.57
CA ASP A 146 9.93 -11.85 -2.22
C ASP A 146 8.90 -11.51 -1.15
N VAL A 147 8.18 -10.40 -1.32
CA VAL A 147 7.10 -10.00 -0.41
C VAL A 147 5.95 -11.01 -0.44
N ARG A 148 5.54 -11.43 -1.63
CA ARG A 148 4.49 -12.45 -1.82
C ARG A 148 4.90 -13.80 -1.22
N GLY A 149 6.14 -14.20 -1.36
CA GLY A 149 6.70 -15.40 -0.73
C GLY A 149 6.65 -15.31 0.79
N PHE A 150 7.05 -14.19 1.37
CA PHE A 150 6.93 -13.94 2.81
C PHE A 150 5.47 -14.00 3.27
N VAL A 151 4.56 -13.28 2.61
CA VAL A 151 3.13 -13.30 2.94
C VAL A 151 2.55 -14.72 2.87
N ALA A 152 2.91 -15.49 1.86
CA ALA A 152 2.48 -16.88 1.75
C ALA A 152 3.01 -17.75 2.89
N SER A 153 4.25 -17.53 3.34
CA SER A 153 4.86 -18.29 4.43
C SER A 153 4.19 -18.07 5.79
N VAL A 154 3.69 -16.87 6.05
CA VAL A 154 3.00 -16.57 7.32
C VAL A 154 1.54 -17.05 7.33
N LYS A 155 0.96 -17.33 6.17
CA LYS A 155 -0.38 -17.92 6.02
C LYS A 155 -0.37 -19.45 6.08
N ALA A 156 0.78 -20.06 5.83
CA ALA A 156 0.89 -21.51 5.89
C ALA A 156 0.64 -21.99 7.33
N PRO A 157 -0.20 -23.00 7.56
CA PRO A 157 -0.38 -23.56 8.89
C PRO A 157 0.98 -24.04 9.42
N ALA A 158 1.27 -23.70 10.67
CA ALA A 158 2.44 -24.27 11.35
C ALA A 158 2.31 -25.79 11.36
N GLY A 159 3.19 -26.48 10.64
CA GLY A 159 3.22 -27.94 10.51
C GLY A 159 3.60 -28.62 11.83
#